data_59aa3ebebf20027597de98188c8adcb8
#
_entry.id   59aa3ebebf20027597de98188c8adcb8
#
_cell.length_a   1.000
_cell.length_b   1.000
_cell.length_c   1.000
_cell.angle_alpha   90.00
_cell.angle_beta   90.00
_cell.angle_gamma   90.00
#
_symmetry.space_group_name_H-M   'P 1'
#
loop_
_entity.id
_entity.type
_entity.pdbx_description
1 polymer ?
#
loop_
_entity_poly.entity_id
_entity_poly.type
_entity_poly.pdbx_seq_one_letter_code
_entity_poly.pdbx_strand_id
1 'polypeptide(L)'
;VRRFEHLTVVTNSIQNALVLSERPEFTVILIGGILDKKELSLGNDFSQMLESLHLDILFMSVSGVHPSVGLTDQGPSEARVQKQMCQIADRTVVLADSSKFGRASLVKLCALCDVDQIITDGGLDTDMEQKIKDTGVTLDVVRNGER
;
A
#
# COMPACT_ATOMS: atom_id res chain seq x y z
N VAL A 1 -17.07 14.27 6.16
CA VAL A 1 -15.67 14.11 5.68
C VAL A 1 -14.87 15.22 6.34
N ARG A 2 -13.97 14.89 7.30
CA ARG A 2 -13.02 15.87 7.82
C ARG A 2 -12.13 16.31 6.66
N ARG A 3 -12.14 17.59 6.32
CA ARG A 3 -11.16 18.16 5.39
C ARG A 3 -9.86 18.29 6.16
N PHE A 4 -8.81 17.64 5.66
CA PHE A 4 -7.45 17.91 6.11
C PHE A 4 -7.07 19.29 5.53
N GLU A 5 -6.63 20.21 6.38
CA GLU A 5 -6.26 21.56 5.98
C GLU A 5 -4.79 21.64 5.54
N HIS A 6 -3.94 20.78 6.05
CA HIS A 6 -2.54 20.66 5.66
C HIS A 6 -2.13 19.18 5.69
N LEU A 7 -1.70 18.66 4.55
CA LEU A 7 -1.24 17.29 4.42
C LEU A 7 0.02 17.27 3.55
N THR A 8 1.05 16.57 4.02
CA THR A 8 2.19 16.21 3.18
C THR A 8 1.99 14.79 2.67
N VAL A 9 1.93 14.63 1.35
CA VAL A 9 1.76 13.32 0.70
C VAL A 9 3.04 12.95 -0.02
N VAL A 10 3.60 11.80 0.36
CA VAL A 10 4.74 11.19 -0.33
C VAL A 10 4.19 10.08 -1.22
N THR A 11 4.48 10.11 -2.50
CA THR A 11 3.97 9.12 -3.46
C THR A 11 4.98 8.80 -4.54
N ASN A 12 4.94 7.57 -5.04
CA ASN A 12 5.66 7.16 -6.25
C ASN A 12 4.73 7.10 -7.49
N SER A 13 3.42 7.35 -7.31
CA SER A 13 2.44 7.36 -8.39
C SER A 13 2.34 8.74 -9.02
N ILE A 14 2.58 8.80 -10.33
CA ILE A 14 2.42 10.02 -11.12
C ILE A 14 0.96 10.48 -11.12
N GLN A 15 0.00 9.55 -11.23
CA GLN A 15 -1.42 9.86 -11.22
C GLN A 15 -1.85 10.48 -9.88
N ASN A 16 -1.44 9.89 -8.76
CA ASN A 16 -1.72 10.44 -7.44
C ASN A 16 -1.11 11.83 -7.28
N ALA A 17 0.14 12.03 -7.72
CA ALA A 17 0.79 13.33 -7.64
C ALA A 17 0.04 14.40 -8.43
N LEU A 18 -0.43 14.08 -9.64
CA LEU A 18 -1.21 15.02 -10.47
C LEU A 18 -2.54 15.39 -9.80
N VAL A 19 -3.31 14.41 -9.33
CA VAL A 19 -4.61 14.65 -8.67
C VAL A 19 -4.44 15.47 -7.39
N LEU A 20 -3.41 15.18 -6.60
CA LEU A 20 -3.16 15.87 -5.33
C LEU A 20 -2.57 17.28 -5.54
N SER A 21 -1.87 17.53 -6.66
CA SER A 21 -1.34 18.84 -6.99
C SER A 21 -2.43 19.90 -7.27
N GLU A 22 -3.67 19.48 -7.53
CA GLU A 22 -4.82 20.38 -7.66
C GLU A 22 -5.29 20.95 -6.30
N ARG A 23 -4.72 20.46 -5.19
CA ARG A 23 -5.04 20.88 -3.83
C ARG A 23 -3.96 21.83 -3.30
N PRO A 24 -4.20 23.14 -3.29
CA PRO A 24 -3.16 24.11 -2.89
C PRO A 24 -2.72 23.98 -1.43
N GLU A 25 -3.57 23.38 -0.57
CA GLU A 25 -3.30 23.11 0.83
C GLU A 25 -2.37 21.90 1.08
N PHE A 26 -2.10 21.10 0.04
CA PHE A 26 -1.27 19.88 0.17
C PHE A 26 0.16 20.13 -0.32
N THR A 27 1.12 19.57 0.40
CA THR A 27 2.49 19.42 -0.09
C THR A 27 2.62 18.01 -0.69
N VAL A 28 3.00 17.94 -1.98
CA VAL A 28 3.16 16.66 -2.67
C VAL A 28 4.64 16.42 -2.97
N ILE A 29 5.16 15.32 -2.43
CA ILE A 29 6.52 14.84 -2.68
C ILE A 29 6.41 13.63 -3.61
N LEU A 30 6.80 13.80 -4.87
CA LEU A 30 6.88 12.70 -5.83
C LEU A 30 8.27 12.07 -5.77
N ILE A 31 8.31 10.78 -5.40
CA ILE A 31 9.56 10.00 -5.37
C ILE A 31 9.95 9.68 -6.81
N GLY A 32 11.12 10.14 -7.21
CA GLY A 32 11.68 9.89 -8.54
C GLY A 32 12.13 8.44 -8.74
N GLY A 33 12.42 8.07 -9.97
CA GLY A 33 12.92 6.74 -10.29
C GLY A 33 12.71 6.31 -11.75
N ILE A 34 12.74 5.02 -11.99
CA ILE A 34 12.46 4.43 -13.31
C ILE A 34 10.94 4.28 -13.47
N LEU A 35 10.41 4.84 -14.55
CA LEU A 35 8.97 4.80 -14.81
C LEU A 35 8.52 3.41 -15.26
N ASP A 36 7.64 2.79 -14.50
CA ASP A 36 6.76 1.73 -15.00
C ASP A 36 5.63 2.36 -15.82
N LYS A 37 5.64 2.11 -17.13
CA LYS A 37 4.68 2.72 -18.06
C LYS A 37 3.28 2.13 -17.93
N LYS A 38 3.13 0.93 -17.37
CA LYS A 38 1.85 0.26 -17.20
C LYS A 38 1.14 0.77 -15.95
N GLU A 39 1.84 0.84 -14.85
CA GLU A 39 1.30 1.24 -13.55
C GLU A 39 1.41 2.76 -13.32
N LEU A 40 2.10 3.49 -14.21
CA LEU A 40 2.41 4.92 -14.05
C LEU A 40 3.00 5.25 -12.67
N SER A 41 3.83 4.35 -12.18
CA SER A 41 4.54 4.45 -10.92
C SER A 41 6.04 4.53 -11.14
N LEU A 42 6.74 5.11 -10.17
CA LEU A 42 8.19 5.24 -10.20
C LEU A 42 8.82 4.21 -9.24
N GLY A 43 9.54 3.25 -9.82
CA GLY A 43 10.36 2.33 -9.07
C GLY A 43 11.78 2.89 -8.91
N ASN A 44 12.43 2.65 -7.78
CA ASN A 44 13.63 3.38 -7.43
C ASN A 44 14.76 2.49 -6.89
N ASP A 45 15.97 2.75 -7.42
CA ASP A 45 17.24 2.42 -6.79
C ASP A 45 17.84 3.62 -5.99
N PHE A 46 17.16 4.79 -5.98
CA PHE A 46 17.63 6.04 -5.36
C PHE A 46 16.92 6.31 -4.04
N SER A 47 16.98 5.37 -3.12
CA SER A 47 16.23 5.36 -1.87
C SER A 47 16.73 6.33 -0.79
N GLN A 48 17.84 7.01 -0.99
CA GLN A 48 18.41 7.93 0.02
C GLN A 48 17.44 9.01 0.50
N MET A 49 16.54 9.46 -0.39
CA MET A 49 15.52 10.44 0.01
C MET A 49 14.54 9.86 1.02
N LEU A 50 14.12 8.60 0.85
CA LEU A 50 13.19 7.96 1.78
C LEU A 50 13.79 7.75 3.17
N GLU A 51 15.08 7.46 3.26
CA GLU A 51 15.76 7.23 4.54
C GLU A 51 15.74 8.45 5.48
N SER A 52 15.52 9.65 4.91
CA SER A 52 15.42 10.90 5.69
C SER A 52 14.00 11.27 6.08
N LEU A 53 13.00 10.51 5.63
CA LEU A 53 11.58 10.78 5.89
C LEU A 53 11.04 9.90 7.00
N HIS A 54 10.00 10.41 7.66
CA HIS A 54 9.14 9.69 8.59
C HIS A 54 7.69 9.86 8.14
N LEU A 55 6.91 8.79 8.13
CA LEU A 55 5.53 8.78 7.66
C LEU A 55 4.60 8.40 8.81
N ASP A 56 3.57 9.19 9.08
CA ASP A 56 2.55 8.84 10.09
C ASP A 56 1.73 7.63 9.62
N ILE A 57 1.43 7.55 8.32
CA ILE A 57 0.65 6.46 7.75
C ILE A 57 1.05 6.18 6.31
N LEU A 58 1.19 4.91 5.99
CA LEU A 58 1.38 4.40 4.64
C LEU A 58 0.10 3.70 4.17
N PHE A 59 -0.42 4.11 3.01
CA PHE A 59 -1.41 3.35 2.25
C PHE A 59 -0.71 2.65 1.10
N MET A 60 -0.80 1.33 1.06
CA MET A 60 -0.09 0.50 0.10
C MET A 60 -1.04 -0.45 -0.63
N SER A 61 -0.94 -0.54 -1.94
CA SER A 61 -1.56 -1.61 -2.73
C SER A 61 -0.56 -2.73 -2.98
N VAL A 62 -1.06 -3.95 -3.20
CA VAL A 62 -0.23 -5.15 -3.41
C VAL A 62 -0.82 -6.02 -4.52
N SER A 63 0.02 -6.83 -5.16
CA SER A 63 -0.40 -7.77 -6.19
C SER A 63 -0.90 -9.10 -5.63
N GLY A 64 -0.54 -9.45 -4.39
CA GLY A 64 -0.99 -10.67 -3.75
C GLY A 64 -0.96 -10.60 -2.22
N VAL A 65 -1.97 -11.24 -1.62
CA VAL A 65 -2.15 -11.42 -0.17
C VAL A 65 -2.32 -12.91 0.10
N HIS A 66 -1.36 -13.53 0.78
CA HIS A 66 -1.40 -14.98 1.04
C HIS A 66 -1.12 -15.28 2.52
N PRO A 67 -1.93 -16.12 3.20
CA PRO A 67 -1.81 -16.35 4.63
C PRO A 67 -0.42 -16.81 5.09
N SER A 68 0.24 -17.65 4.32
CA SER A 68 1.56 -18.22 4.68
C SER A 68 2.74 -17.51 3.99
N VAL A 69 2.54 -16.86 2.85
CA VAL A 69 3.62 -16.15 2.13
C VAL A 69 3.74 -14.70 2.60
N GLY A 70 2.61 -14.07 2.93
CA GLY A 70 2.51 -12.66 3.26
C GLY A 70 2.08 -11.81 2.07
N LEU A 71 2.48 -10.55 2.08
CA LEU A 71 2.23 -9.57 1.02
C LEU A 71 3.28 -9.71 -0.08
N THR A 72 2.84 -9.63 -1.34
CA THR A 72 3.71 -9.83 -2.50
C THR A 72 3.41 -8.85 -3.62
N ASP A 73 4.42 -8.54 -4.45
CA ASP A 73 4.26 -7.73 -5.65
C ASP A 73 4.94 -8.37 -6.87
N GLN A 74 4.61 -7.88 -8.08
CA GLN A 74 5.17 -8.38 -9.34
C GLN A 74 6.47 -7.68 -9.70
N GLY A 75 6.53 -6.35 -9.47
CA GLY A 75 7.64 -5.49 -9.86
C GLY A 75 8.74 -5.42 -8.79
N PRO A 76 10.00 -5.88 -9.08
CA PRO A 76 11.09 -5.77 -8.10
C PRO A 76 11.42 -4.33 -7.70
N SER A 77 11.29 -3.38 -8.62
CA SER A 77 11.58 -1.96 -8.36
C SER A 77 10.54 -1.32 -7.43
N GLU A 78 9.24 -1.56 -7.70
CA GLU A 78 8.13 -1.12 -6.87
C GLU A 78 8.20 -1.75 -5.48
N ALA A 79 8.43 -3.06 -5.42
CA ALA A 79 8.56 -3.80 -4.17
C ALA A 79 9.67 -3.24 -3.26
N ARG A 80 10.77 -2.76 -3.84
CA ARG A 80 11.85 -2.12 -3.09
C ARG A 80 11.39 -0.82 -2.43
N VAL A 81 10.72 0.06 -3.19
CA VAL A 81 10.16 1.31 -2.67
C VAL A 81 9.13 1.03 -1.58
N GLN A 82 8.21 0.09 -1.81
CA GLN A 82 7.20 -0.30 -0.82
C GLN A 82 7.82 -0.79 0.49
N LYS A 83 8.85 -1.65 0.42
CA LYS A 83 9.56 -2.12 1.62
C LYS A 83 10.18 -0.98 2.42
N GLN A 84 10.78 -0.02 1.73
CA GLN A 84 11.38 1.14 2.41
C GLN A 84 10.33 2.03 3.05
N MET A 85 9.21 2.28 2.35
CA MET A 85 8.10 3.05 2.92
C MET A 85 7.52 2.37 4.17
N CYS A 86 7.39 1.03 4.18
CA CYS A 86 6.96 0.29 5.37
C CYS A 86 7.91 0.48 6.57
N GLN A 87 9.22 0.61 6.32
CA GLN A 87 10.22 0.75 7.39
C GLN A 87 10.19 2.13 8.06
N ILE A 88 9.71 3.16 7.36
CA ILE A 88 9.70 4.55 7.83
C ILE A 88 8.30 5.03 8.24
N ALA A 89 7.28 4.17 8.15
CA ALA A 89 5.90 4.48 8.49
C ALA A 89 5.55 3.96 9.91
N ASP A 90 4.87 4.79 10.69
CA ASP A 90 4.35 4.40 12.00
C ASP A 90 3.20 3.41 11.88
N ARG A 91 2.43 3.52 10.81
CA ARG A 91 1.28 2.66 10.52
C ARG A 91 1.20 2.32 9.04
N THR A 92 1.03 1.04 8.73
CA THR A 92 0.85 0.55 7.36
C THR A 92 -0.55 -0.03 7.17
N VAL A 93 -1.29 0.54 6.21
CA VAL A 93 -2.62 0.09 5.79
C VAL A 93 -2.55 -0.42 4.36
N VAL A 94 -2.91 -1.67 4.16
CA VAL A 94 -2.94 -2.31 2.84
C VAL A 94 -4.34 -2.20 2.25
N LEU A 95 -4.41 -1.74 1.01
CA LEU A 95 -5.64 -1.69 0.22
C LEU A 95 -5.56 -2.74 -0.88
N ALA A 96 -6.37 -3.79 -0.80
CA ALA A 96 -6.35 -4.89 -1.77
C ALA A 96 -7.77 -5.38 -2.02
N ASP A 97 -8.17 -5.46 -3.29
CA ASP A 97 -9.44 -6.09 -3.64
C ASP A 97 -9.40 -7.61 -3.40
N SER A 98 -10.58 -8.22 -3.25
CA SER A 98 -10.71 -9.66 -2.93
C SER A 98 -10.00 -10.58 -3.94
N SER A 99 -9.80 -10.15 -5.18
CA SER A 99 -9.11 -10.94 -6.21
C SER A 99 -7.62 -11.14 -5.95
N LYS A 100 -7.03 -10.36 -5.04
CA LYS A 100 -5.61 -10.45 -4.65
C LYS A 100 -5.35 -11.52 -3.60
N PHE A 101 -6.39 -11.99 -2.91
CA PHE A 101 -6.24 -12.96 -1.82
C PHE A 101 -6.03 -14.39 -2.34
N GLY A 102 -5.29 -15.18 -1.58
CA GLY A 102 -4.87 -16.53 -1.95
C GLY A 102 -3.79 -16.58 -3.05
N ARG A 103 -3.26 -15.45 -3.46
CA ARG A 103 -2.23 -15.31 -4.50
C ARG A 103 -0.90 -14.89 -3.91
N ALA A 104 0.17 -15.42 -4.51
CA ALA A 104 1.54 -14.97 -4.26
C ALA A 104 2.18 -14.56 -5.59
N SER A 105 2.75 -13.37 -5.62
CA SER A 105 3.49 -12.82 -6.76
C SER A 105 5.00 -13.00 -6.56
N LEU A 106 5.79 -12.52 -7.52
CA LEU A 106 7.22 -12.80 -7.63
C LEU A 106 8.03 -12.32 -6.41
N VAL A 107 7.74 -11.13 -5.90
CA VAL A 107 8.54 -10.49 -4.86
C VAL A 107 7.78 -10.44 -3.55
N LYS A 108 8.31 -11.08 -2.51
CA LYS A 108 7.77 -10.97 -1.15
C LYS A 108 8.09 -9.58 -0.59
N LEU A 109 7.08 -8.89 -0.06
CA LEU A 109 7.22 -7.61 0.63
C LEU A 109 7.51 -7.82 2.11
N CYS A 110 6.55 -8.38 2.85
CA CYS A 110 6.60 -8.62 4.29
C CYS A 110 5.60 -9.71 4.70
N ALA A 111 5.61 -10.12 5.96
CA ALA A 111 4.57 -10.97 6.51
C ALA A 111 3.28 -10.16 6.77
N LEU A 112 2.13 -10.84 6.94
CA LEU A 112 0.87 -10.15 7.22
C LEU A 112 0.87 -9.49 8.61
N CYS A 113 1.57 -10.07 9.57
CA CYS A 113 1.71 -9.49 10.91
C CYS A 113 2.63 -8.25 10.98
N ASP A 114 3.34 -7.94 9.89
CA ASP A 114 4.20 -6.75 9.82
C ASP A 114 3.44 -5.49 9.39
N VAL A 115 2.13 -5.62 9.08
CA VAL A 115 1.26 -4.49 8.75
C VAL A 115 0.12 -4.39 9.73
N ASP A 116 -0.42 -3.18 9.93
CA ASP A 116 -1.41 -2.92 10.96
C ASP A 116 -2.83 -3.28 10.52
N GLN A 117 -3.12 -3.11 9.23
CA GLN A 117 -4.48 -3.25 8.74
C GLN A 117 -4.50 -3.62 7.25
N ILE A 118 -5.45 -4.47 6.89
CA ILE A 118 -5.79 -4.74 5.49
C ILE A 118 -7.26 -4.37 5.29
N ILE A 119 -7.55 -3.59 4.26
CA ILE A 119 -8.91 -3.22 3.86
C ILE A 119 -9.20 -3.87 2.51
N THR A 120 -10.33 -4.57 2.42
CA THR A 120 -10.77 -5.26 1.21
C THR A 120 -12.26 -5.06 0.95
N ASP A 121 -12.71 -5.42 -0.25
CA ASP A 121 -14.13 -5.43 -0.62
C ASP A 121 -14.85 -6.69 -0.11
N GLY A 122 -16.20 -6.69 -0.25
CA GLY A 122 -17.07 -7.78 0.18
C GLY A 122 -17.01 -9.07 -0.64
N GLY A 123 -16.13 -9.16 -1.64
CA GLY A 123 -15.95 -10.36 -2.46
C GLY A 123 -15.06 -11.44 -1.83
N LEU A 124 -14.50 -11.19 -0.65
CA LEU A 124 -13.67 -12.16 0.06
C LEU A 124 -14.55 -13.26 0.67
N ASP A 125 -14.19 -14.53 0.42
CA ASP A 125 -14.89 -15.66 1.02
C ASP A 125 -14.54 -15.83 2.53
N THR A 126 -15.44 -16.45 3.27
CA THR A 126 -15.37 -16.57 4.72
C THR A 126 -14.16 -17.39 5.20
N ASP A 127 -13.76 -18.41 4.45
CA ASP A 127 -12.60 -19.26 4.80
C ASP A 127 -11.31 -18.48 4.67
N MET A 128 -11.16 -17.70 3.57
CA MET A 128 -10.01 -16.83 3.39
C MET A 128 -9.99 -15.70 4.41
N GLU A 129 -11.14 -15.09 4.71
CA GLU A 129 -11.26 -14.05 5.75
C GLU A 129 -10.74 -14.57 7.09
N GLN A 130 -11.14 -15.79 7.49
CA GLN A 130 -10.67 -16.40 8.74
C GLN A 130 -9.17 -16.67 8.72
N LYS A 131 -8.65 -17.25 7.63
CA LYS A 131 -7.20 -17.52 7.49
C LYS A 131 -6.34 -16.26 7.60
N ILE A 132 -6.81 -15.14 7.07
CA ILE A 132 -6.11 -13.86 7.18
C ILE A 132 -6.15 -13.34 8.63
N LYS A 133 -7.32 -13.37 9.27
CA LYS A 133 -7.47 -12.95 10.68
C LYS A 133 -6.61 -13.79 11.64
N ASP A 134 -6.47 -15.07 11.37
CA ASP A 134 -5.64 -15.99 12.18
C ASP A 134 -4.14 -15.64 12.13
N THR A 135 -3.70 -14.82 11.16
CA THR A 135 -2.32 -14.29 11.13
C THR A 135 -2.08 -13.14 12.11
N GLY A 136 -3.13 -12.61 12.74
CA GLY A 136 -3.07 -11.51 13.71
C GLY A 136 -3.21 -10.11 13.11
N VAL A 137 -3.28 -9.98 11.77
CA VAL A 137 -3.50 -8.69 11.12
C VAL A 137 -4.97 -8.24 11.28
N THR A 138 -5.20 -6.94 11.45
CA THR A 138 -6.55 -6.38 11.39
C THR A 138 -7.08 -6.42 9.96
N LEU A 139 -8.22 -7.08 9.74
CA LEU A 139 -8.86 -7.18 8.43
C LEU A 139 -10.24 -6.52 8.44
N ASP A 140 -10.41 -5.49 7.61
CA ASP A 140 -11.68 -4.81 7.37
C ASP A 140 -12.24 -5.20 6.01
N VAL A 141 -13.42 -5.80 6.01
CA VAL A 141 -14.14 -6.19 4.79
C VAL A 141 -15.29 -5.21 4.57
N VAL A 142 -15.17 -4.35 3.56
CA VAL A 142 -16.19 -3.37 3.20
C VAL A 142 -17.28 -4.05 2.36
N ARG A 143 -18.45 -4.29 2.96
CA ARG A 143 -19.61 -4.85 2.28
C ARG A 143 -20.54 -3.72 1.81
N ASN A 144 -21.05 -3.83 0.57
CA ASN A 144 -22.01 -2.86 0.04
C ASN A 144 -23.26 -2.81 0.94
N GLY A 145 -23.48 -1.67 1.60
CA GLY A 145 -24.60 -1.43 2.50
C GLY A 145 -24.24 -0.81 3.85
N GLU A 146 -22.99 -0.87 4.25
CA GLU A 146 -22.52 -0.19 5.48
C GLU A 146 -21.95 1.20 5.11
N ARG A 147 -22.83 2.21 5.17
CA ARG A 147 -22.47 3.65 5.13
C ARG A 147 -22.70 4.27 6.49
#